data_10c164bb849e8492f4433b668af7f788
#
_entry.id   10c164bb849e8492f4433b668af7f788
#
_cell.length_a   1.000
_cell.length_b   1.000
_cell.length_c   1.000
_cell.angle_alpha   90.00
_cell.angle_beta   90.00
_cell.angle_gamma   90.00
#
_symmetry.space_group_name_H-M   'P 1'
#
loop_
_entity.id
_entity.type
_entity.pdbx_description
1 polymer ?
#
loop_
_entity_poly.entity_id
_entity_poly.type
_entity_poly.pdbx_seq_one_letter_code
_entity_poly.pdbx_strand_id
1 'polypeptide(L)'
;MSVKPIFFALDGKHLDNFSRELEILKGNIYGVKVGLEMFTSEGPSSVEKLKKDGWTVFLDLKLHDIPNTVQAAAISAGNIGADYLTIHIASGKEALLAAKESKSENLKLLGVSSALTSKAYSPEISQKVYEEFLLAKESKIDGVICPPSELVKTKELFELIVTPGIRLKNDDSHD
;
A
#
# COMPACT_ATOMS: atom_id res chain seq x y z
N MET A 1 -26.09 -0.62 -2.43
CA MET A 1 -25.30 -0.15 -1.26
C MET A 1 -24.00 0.45 -1.79
N SER A 2 -23.51 1.54 -1.21
CA SER A 2 -22.21 2.11 -1.62
C SER A 2 -21.08 1.21 -1.14
N VAL A 3 -20.12 0.89 -2.03
CA VAL A 3 -18.90 0.15 -1.68
C VAL A 3 -18.13 0.93 -0.62
N LYS A 4 -17.77 0.29 0.48
CA LYS A 4 -17.00 0.94 1.55
C LYS A 4 -15.53 1.10 1.15
N PRO A 5 -14.86 2.23 1.43
CA PRO A 5 -13.47 2.50 1.07
C PRO A 5 -12.51 1.75 2.02
N ILE A 6 -12.60 0.42 2.03
CA ILE A 6 -11.85 -0.48 2.90
C ILE A 6 -11.06 -1.47 2.04
N PHE A 7 -9.80 -1.67 2.37
CA PHE A 7 -9.02 -2.82 1.95
C PHE A 7 -9.00 -3.86 3.06
N PHE A 8 -9.41 -5.08 2.76
CA PHE A 8 -9.25 -6.22 3.65
C PHE A 8 -7.86 -6.81 3.50
N ALA A 9 -7.12 -6.91 4.61
CA ALA A 9 -5.77 -7.46 4.61
C ALA A 9 -5.79 -8.99 4.61
N LEU A 10 -5.16 -9.58 3.59
CA LEU A 10 -4.97 -11.03 3.48
C LEU A 10 -3.64 -11.40 4.16
N ASP A 11 -3.61 -11.28 5.50
CA ASP A 11 -2.42 -11.53 6.29
C ASP A 11 -2.31 -13.02 6.61
N GLY A 12 -1.59 -13.75 5.73
CA GLY A 12 -1.38 -15.20 5.79
C GLY A 12 -0.65 -15.72 4.56
N LYS A 13 -0.28 -16.99 4.58
CA LYS A 13 0.58 -17.61 3.55
C LYS A 13 -0.17 -17.98 2.27
N HIS A 14 -1.44 -18.37 2.38
CA HIS A 14 -2.19 -18.96 1.28
C HIS A 14 -3.51 -18.25 1.06
N LEU A 15 -3.79 -17.89 -0.19
CA LEU A 15 -5.01 -17.22 -0.61
C LEU A 15 -6.26 -18.05 -0.30
N ASP A 16 -6.16 -19.37 -0.42
CA ASP A 16 -7.28 -20.29 -0.21
C ASP A 16 -7.82 -20.25 1.23
N ASN A 17 -6.99 -19.83 2.21
CA ASN A 17 -7.41 -19.66 3.60
C ASN A 17 -8.45 -18.53 3.79
N PHE A 18 -8.60 -17.64 2.81
CA PHE A 18 -9.50 -16.49 2.84
C PHE A 18 -10.72 -16.63 1.94
N SER A 19 -10.98 -17.83 1.41
CA SER A 19 -12.05 -18.07 0.43
C SER A 19 -13.43 -17.63 0.92
N ARG A 20 -13.73 -17.89 2.19
CA ARG A 20 -15.00 -17.51 2.84
C ARG A 20 -15.12 -15.99 3.01
N GLU A 21 -14.09 -15.33 3.49
CA GLU A 21 -14.04 -13.87 3.69
C GLU A 21 -14.16 -13.16 2.35
N LEU A 22 -13.45 -13.64 1.33
CA LEU A 22 -13.51 -13.10 -0.03
C LEU A 22 -14.92 -13.20 -0.61
N GLU A 23 -15.62 -14.32 -0.43
CA GLU A 23 -16.99 -14.49 -0.89
C GLU A 23 -17.93 -13.48 -0.20
N ILE A 24 -17.86 -13.34 1.12
CA ILE A 24 -18.73 -12.46 1.92
C ILE A 24 -18.46 -10.98 1.61
N LEU A 25 -17.20 -10.61 1.42
CA LEU A 25 -16.78 -9.22 1.28
C LEU A 25 -16.91 -8.70 -0.15
N LYS A 26 -17.05 -9.56 -1.13
CA LYS A 26 -17.13 -9.19 -2.55
C LYS A 26 -18.30 -8.23 -2.81
N GLY A 27 -17.98 -7.11 -3.46
CA GLY A 27 -18.94 -6.03 -3.74
C GLY A 27 -19.32 -5.14 -2.54
N ASN A 28 -18.86 -5.47 -1.32
CA ASN A 28 -19.13 -4.70 -0.11
C ASN A 28 -17.97 -3.77 0.29
N ILE A 29 -16.73 -4.13 -0.08
CA ILE A 29 -15.52 -3.38 0.21
C ILE A 29 -14.80 -2.99 -1.09
N TYR A 30 -13.87 -2.03 -0.98
CA TYR A 30 -13.17 -1.50 -2.14
C TYR A 30 -12.18 -2.49 -2.75
N GLY A 31 -11.45 -3.23 -1.92
CA GLY A 31 -10.45 -4.17 -2.40
C GLY A 31 -9.79 -5.00 -1.31
N VAL A 32 -8.74 -5.71 -1.69
CA VAL A 32 -7.95 -6.57 -0.80
C VAL A 32 -6.48 -6.18 -0.83
N LYS A 33 -5.77 -6.39 0.28
CA LYS A 33 -4.33 -6.14 0.40
C LYS A 33 -3.58 -7.46 0.43
N VAL A 34 -2.64 -7.65 -0.50
CA VAL A 34 -1.66 -8.73 -0.50
C VAL A 34 -0.36 -8.21 0.09
N GLY A 35 0.02 -8.73 1.25
CA GLY A 35 1.25 -8.36 1.95
C GLY A 35 2.45 -9.23 1.57
N LEU A 36 3.60 -8.93 2.21
CA LEU A 36 4.86 -9.62 1.95
C LEU A 36 4.79 -11.14 2.19
N GLU A 37 4.10 -11.58 3.25
CA GLU A 37 4.02 -13.01 3.59
C GLU A 37 3.35 -13.81 2.46
N MET A 38 2.16 -13.40 2.03
CA MET A 38 1.44 -14.06 0.94
C MET A 38 2.19 -13.98 -0.37
N PHE A 39 2.71 -12.80 -0.72
CA PHE A 39 3.43 -12.63 -1.98
C PHE A 39 4.73 -13.43 -2.02
N THR A 40 5.43 -13.57 -0.89
CA THR A 40 6.64 -14.41 -0.80
C THR A 40 6.30 -15.89 -0.88
N SER A 41 5.14 -16.30 -0.37
CA SER A 41 4.69 -17.71 -0.38
C SER A 41 4.13 -18.14 -1.73
N GLU A 42 3.24 -17.36 -2.35
CA GLU A 42 2.52 -17.73 -3.57
C GLU A 42 2.96 -16.95 -4.83
N GLY A 43 3.73 -15.88 -4.65
CA GLY A 43 4.22 -15.07 -5.75
C GLY A 43 3.12 -14.32 -6.51
N PRO A 44 3.39 -13.97 -7.79
CA PRO A 44 2.46 -13.24 -8.65
C PRO A 44 1.09 -13.89 -8.80
N SER A 45 1.00 -15.22 -8.68
CA SER A 45 -0.25 -15.97 -8.86
C SER A 45 -1.35 -15.56 -7.88
N SER A 46 -1.00 -15.11 -6.67
CA SER A 46 -1.96 -14.59 -5.69
C SER A 46 -2.67 -13.33 -6.20
N VAL A 47 -1.91 -12.42 -6.82
CA VAL A 47 -2.46 -11.18 -7.41
C VAL A 47 -3.30 -11.51 -8.64
N GLU A 48 -2.79 -12.33 -9.56
CA GLU A 48 -3.47 -12.71 -10.81
C GLU A 48 -4.81 -13.40 -10.55
N LYS A 49 -4.88 -14.32 -9.57
CA LYS A 49 -6.14 -14.98 -9.16
C LYS A 49 -7.16 -13.94 -8.65
N LEU A 50 -6.76 -13.05 -7.74
CA LEU A 50 -7.62 -11.99 -7.22
C LEU A 50 -8.10 -11.04 -8.33
N LYS A 51 -7.24 -10.67 -9.27
CA LYS A 51 -7.62 -9.84 -10.44
C LYS A 51 -8.61 -10.55 -11.33
N LYS A 52 -8.41 -11.84 -11.61
CA LYS A 52 -9.34 -12.66 -12.39
C LYS A 52 -10.73 -12.74 -11.72
N ASP A 53 -10.76 -12.76 -10.40
CA ASP A 53 -12.00 -12.74 -9.63
C ASP A 53 -12.62 -11.33 -9.51
N GLY A 54 -12.01 -10.30 -10.13
CA GLY A 54 -12.53 -8.93 -10.20
C GLY A 54 -12.26 -8.09 -8.96
N TRP A 55 -11.25 -8.44 -8.16
CA TRP A 55 -10.82 -7.63 -7.01
C TRP A 55 -9.96 -6.43 -7.43
N THR A 56 -10.10 -5.32 -6.70
CA THR A 56 -9.07 -4.30 -6.64
C THR A 56 -7.97 -4.81 -5.70
N VAL A 57 -6.73 -4.87 -6.20
CA VAL A 57 -5.60 -5.44 -5.45
C VAL A 57 -4.58 -4.39 -5.05
N PHE A 58 -4.38 -4.28 -3.75
CA PHE A 58 -3.33 -3.48 -3.15
C PHE A 58 -2.13 -4.38 -2.79
N LEU A 59 -1.05 -4.27 -3.55
CA LEU A 59 0.19 -5.03 -3.35
C LEU A 59 1.11 -4.26 -2.39
N ASP A 60 1.21 -4.73 -1.15
CA ASP A 60 1.90 -4.06 -0.06
C ASP A 60 3.31 -4.67 0.18
N LEU A 61 4.25 -4.39 -0.73
CA LEU A 61 5.63 -4.91 -0.68
C LEU A 61 6.64 -3.95 -0.05
N LYS A 62 6.27 -2.67 0.08
CA LYS A 62 7.13 -1.62 0.65
C LYS A 62 8.52 -1.62 0.02
N LEU A 63 8.58 -1.55 -1.31
CA LEU A 63 9.83 -1.59 -2.08
C LEU A 63 10.82 -0.56 -1.53
N HIS A 64 12.05 -1.00 -1.29
CA HIS A 64 13.13 -0.16 -0.78
C HIS A 64 14.46 -0.63 -1.36
N ASP A 65 14.86 -0.02 -2.47
CA ASP A 65 16.05 -0.42 -3.22
C ASP A 65 16.56 0.75 -4.10
N ILE A 66 17.62 0.53 -4.87
CA ILE A 66 18.15 1.47 -5.86
C ILE A 66 17.13 1.73 -6.99
N PRO A 67 17.23 2.87 -7.71
CA PRO A 67 16.24 3.31 -8.70
C PRO A 67 15.87 2.26 -9.73
N ASN A 68 16.86 1.60 -10.34
CA ASN A 68 16.62 0.59 -11.37
C ASN A 68 15.81 -0.63 -10.85
N THR A 69 16.09 -1.08 -9.64
CA THR A 69 15.37 -2.21 -9.02
C THR A 69 13.94 -1.84 -8.70
N VAL A 70 13.72 -0.66 -8.10
CA VAL A 70 12.37 -0.16 -7.76
C VAL A 70 11.54 0.03 -9.03
N GLN A 71 12.14 0.59 -10.08
CA GLN A 71 11.52 0.74 -11.40
C GLN A 71 11.06 -0.61 -11.97
N ALA A 72 11.96 -1.58 -12.05
CA ALA A 72 11.66 -2.90 -12.60
C ALA A 72 10.56 -3.63 -11.80
N ALA A 73 10.59 -3.50 -10.47
CA ALA A 73 9.57 -4.06 -9.60
C ALA A 73 8.20 -3.39 -9.78
N ALA A 74 8.15 -2.06 -9.95
CA ALA A 74 6.91 -1.33 -10.23
C ALA A 74 6.29 -1.73 -11.58
N ILE A 75 7.12 -1.88 -12.63
CA ILE A 75 6.67 -2.41 -13.93
C ILE A 75 6.07 -3.81 -13.77
N SER A 76 6.79 -4.69 -13.07
CA SER A 76 6.34 -6.07 -12.82
C SER A 76 5.03 -6.12 -12.04
N ALA A 77 4.87 -5.29 -11.00
CA ALA A 77 3.62 -5.18 -10.24
C ALA A 77 2.44 -4.75 -11.12
N GLY A 78 2.65 -3.79 -12.03
CA GLY A 78 1.63 -3.38 -12.98
C GLY A 78 1.26 -4.50 -13.97
N ASN A 79 2.24 -5.26 -14.44
CA ASN A 79 2.03 -6.36 -15.41
C ASN A 79 1.21 -7.52 -14.84
N ILE A 80 1.35 -7.82 -13.55
CA ILE A 80 0.49 -8.82 -12.86
C ILE A 80 -0.88 -8.28 -12.46
N GLY A 81 -1.16 -7.00 -12.76
CA GLY A 81 -2.46 -6.38 -12.57
C GLY A 81 -2.69 -5.73 -11.21
N ALA A 82 -1.68 -5.49 -10.39
CA ALA A 82 -1.86 -4.73 -9.16
C ALA A 82 -2.40 -3.32 -9.45
N ASP A 83 -3.36 -2.86 -8.64
CA ASP A 83 -3.93 -1.51 -8.74
C ASP A 83 -3.18 -0.51 -7.86
N TYR A 84 -2.59 -0.98 -6.76
CA TYR A 84 -1.80 -0.19 -5.82
C TYR A 84 -0.51 -0.92 -5.46
N LEU A 85 0.58 -0.17 -5.27
CA LEU A 85 1.87 -0.69 -4.84
C LEU A 85 2.51 0.26 -3.83
N THR A 86 3.04 -0.27 -2.72
CA THR A 86 3.78 0.54 -1.75
C THR A 86 5.27 0.62 -2.08
N ILE A 87 5.83 1.82 -1.89
CA ILE A 87 7.26 2.11 -2.01
C ILE A 87 7.68 2.92 -0.78
N HIS A 88 8.79 2.56 -0.14
CA HIS A 88 9.40 3.40 0.89
C HIS A 88 9.89 4.72 0.31
N ILE A 89 9.50 5.84 0.92
CA ILE A 89 9.95 7.17 0.50
C ILE A 89 11.46 7.31 0.74
N ALA A 90 11.98 6.61 1.74
CA ALA A 90 13.41 6.52 2.03
C ALA A 90 14.27 5.90 0.90
N SER A 91 13.67 5.29 -0.14
CA SER A 91 14.38 4.91 -1.36
C SER A 91 14.96 6.11 -2.12
N GLY A 92 14.51 7.33 -1.79
CA GLY A 92 14.98 8.58 -2.36
C GLY A 92 14.27 9.00 -3.64
N LYS A 93 14.45 10.29 -3.98
CA LYS A 93 13.74 10.94 -5.09
C LYS A 93 13.93 10.23 -6.43
N GLU A 94 15.15 9.79 -6.73
CA GLU A 94 15.46 9.13 -7.99
C GLU A 94 14.70 7.81 -8.16
N ALA A 95 14.61 6.99 -7.10
CA ALA A 95 13.87 5.73 -7.14
C ALA A 95 12.35 5.96 -7.29
N LEU A 96 11.81 6.95 -6.57
CA LEU A 96 10.40 7.33 -6.67
C LEU A 96 10.03 7.80 -8.08
N LEU A 97 10.85 8.68 -8.69
CA LEU A 97 10.65 9.17 -10.04
C LEU A 97 10.76 8.04 -11.07
N ALA A 98 11.79 7.19 -10.97
CA ALA A 98 11.98 6.06 -11.88
C ALA A 98 10.77 5.12 -11.88
N ALA A 99 10.22 4.80 -10.71
CA ALA A 99 9.00 4.00 -10.60
C ALA A 99 7.78 4.73 -11.18
N LYS A 100 7.62 6.03 -10.89
CA LYS A 100 6.48 6.83 -11.35
C LYS A 100 6.41 6.96 -12.86
N GLU A 101 7.55 7.17 -13.51
CA GLU A 101 7.63 7.40 -14.94
C GLU A 101 7.45 6.12 -15.77
N SER A 102 7.74 4.96 -15.19
CA SER A 102 7.75 3.68 -15.91
C SER A 102 6.58 2.74 -15.59
N LYS A 103 5.82 3.01 -14.53
CA LYS A 103 4.66 2.19 -14.16
C LYS A 103 3.54 2.25 -15.19
N SER A 104 2.68 1.23 -15.21
CA SER A 104 1.42 1.28 -15.97
C SER A 104 0.49 2.40 -15.47
N GLU A 105 -0.35 2.96 -16.34
CA GLU A 105 -1.28 4.05 -15.99
C GLU A 105 -2.24 3.65 -14.86
N ASN A 106 -2.67 2.39 -14.84
CA ASN A 106 -3.63 1.88 -13.86
C ASN A 106 -3.02 1.64 -12.47
N LEU A 107 -1.70 1.43 -12.38
CA LEU A 107 -1.03 1.22 -11.09
C LEU A 107 -0.86 2.55 -10.35
N LYS A 108 -1.29 2.63 -9.11
CA LYS A 108 -1.06 3.77 -8.21
C LYS A 108 0.03 3.45 -7.20
N LEU A 109 1.01 4.34 -7.07
CA LEU A 109 2.09 4.21 -6.12
C LEU A 109 1.73 4.90 -4.79
N LEU A 110 1.91 4.18 -3.69
CA LEU A 110 1.68 4.68 -2.34
C LEU A 110 3.01 4.78 -1.59
N GLY A 111 3.38 6.00 -1.22
CA GLY A 111 4.58 6.26 -0.44
C GLY A 111 4.42 5.85 1.03
N VAL A 112 5.40 5.13 1.56
CA VAL A 112 5.46 4.73 2.96
C VAL A 112 6.59 5.46 3.65
N SER A 113 6.28 6.21 4.72
CA SER A 113 7.31 6.87 5.54
C SER A 113 8.09 5.84 6.37
N SER A 114 9.40 6.01 6.47
CA SER A 114 10.26 5.19 7.32
C SER A 114 9.92 5.33 8.82
N ALA A 115 9.29 6.44 9.20
CA ALA A 115 8.91 6.73 10.57
C ALA A 115 7.59 6.08 11.01
N LEU A 116 6.82 5.47 10.08
CA LEU A 116 5.54 4.79 10.40
C LEU A 116 5.69 3.56 11.30
N THR A 117 6.89 2.98 11.38
CA THR A 117 7.19 1.82 12.25
C THR A 117 7.54 2.21 13.68
N SER A 118 7.61 3.50 14.00
CA SER A 118 7.92 3.97 15.33
C SER A 118 6.76 3.72 16.29
N LYS A 119 7.02 3.00 17.40
CA LYS A 119 6.02 2.73 18.44
C LYS A 119 5.68 3.97 19.28
N ALA A 120 6.57 4.96 19.32
CA ALA A 120 6.37 6.20 20.08
C ALA A 120 6.14 7.36 19.10
N TYR A 121 5.00 8.02 19.26
CA TYR A 121 4.72 9.26 18.54
C TYR A 121 5.45 10.43 19.24
N SER A 122 6.20 11.21 18.47
CA SER A 122 6.84 12.44 18.95
C SER A 122 6.75 13.55 17.89
N PRO A 123 6.94 14.84 18.27
CA PRO A 123 6.99 15.93 17.31
C PRO A 123 8.05 15.74 16.21
N GLU A 124 9.19 15.16 16.57
CA GLU A 124 10.29 14.90 15.64
C GLU A 124 9.90 13.83 14.62
N ILE A 125 9.18 12.78 15.05
CA ILE A 125 8.64 11.74 14.17
C ILE A 125 7.61 12.35 13.23
N SER A 126 6.70 13.17 13.74
CA SER A 126 5.70 13.88 12.92
C SER A 126 6.37 14.78 11.86
N GLN A 127 7.40 15.51 12.26
CA GLN A 127 8.16 16.34 11.34
C GLN A 127 8.83 15.51 10.24
N LYS A 128 9.45 14.38 10.59
CA LYS A 128 10.07 13.48 9.62
C LYS A 128 9.05 12.90 8.64
N VAL A 129 7.89 12.45 9.14
CA VAL A 129 6.80 11.97 8.28
C VAL A 129 6.40 13.04 7.28
N TYR A 130 6.23 14.27 7.73
CA TYR A 130 5.83 15.40 6.87
C TYR A 130 6.88 15.70 5.80
N GLU A 131 8.17 15.73 6.15
CA GLU A 131 9.27 15.93 5.20
C GLU A 131 9.34 14.83 4.13
N GLU A 132 9.18 13.56 4.54
CA GLU A 132 9.10 12.45 3.59
C GLU A 132 7.86 12.57 2.69
N PHE A 133 6.71 12.99 3.21
CA PHE A 133 5.51 13.21 2.39
C PHE A 133 5.68 14.37 1.40
N LEU A 134 6.40 15.43 1.75
CA LEU A 134 6.77 16.49 0.80
C LEU A 134 7.64 15.92 -0.34
N LEU A 135 8.64 15.09 -0.01
CA LEU A 135 9.46 14.42 -1.02
C LEU A 135 8.62 13.52 -1.95
N ALA A 136 7.68 12.75 -1.39
CA ALA A 136 6.75 11.94 -2.18
C ALA A 136 5.87 12.79 -3.11
N LYS A 137 5.38 13.93 -2.63
CA LYS A 137 4.61 14.91 -3.41
C LYS A 137 5.43 15.49 -4.57
N GLU A 138 6.66 15.94 -4.30
CA GLU A 138 7.60 16.42 -5.32
C GLU A 138 7.92 15.35 -6.37
N SER A 139 7.99 14.09 -5.94
CA SER A 139 8.22 12.92 -6.82
C SER A 139 6.95 12.46 -7.53
N LYS A 140 5.84 13.19 -7.39
CA LYS A 140 4.54 12.90 -8.04
C LYS A 140 3.98 11.50 -7.70
N ILE A 141 4.27 10.98 -6.52
CA ILE A 141 3.67 9.74 -6.02
C ILE A 141 2.16 9.94 -5.88
N ASP A 142 1.37 8.90 -6.20
CA ASP A 142 -0.09 9.04 -6.34
C ASP A 142 -0.79 9.23 -4.98
N GLY A 143 -0.24 8.68 -3.89
CA GLY A 143 -0.79 8.77 -2.54
C GLY A 143 0.18 8.27 -1.49
N VAL A 144 -0.26 8.19 -0.25
CA VAL A 144 0.58 7.78 0.89
C VAL A 144 -0.15 6.86 1.86
N ILE A 145 0.65 6.04 2.56
CA ILE A 145 0.20 5.34 3.77
C ILE A 145 0.41 6.27 4.95
N CYS A 146 -0.67 6.62 5.64
CA CYS A 146 -0.67 7.66 6.67
C CYS A 146 -1.32 7.17 7.96
N PRO A 147 -0.65 7.29 9.13
CA PRO A 147 -1.28 6.97 10.41
C PRO A 147 -2.39 7.98 10.73
N PRO A 148 -3.39 7.60 11.55
CA PRO A 148 -4.50 8.49 11.90
C PRO A 148 -4.06 9.84 12.49
N SER A 149 -2.96 9.86 13.24
CA SER A 149 -2.40 11.06 13.88
C SER A 149 -1.94 12.15 12.90
N GLU A 150 -1.55 11.76 11.68
CA GLU A 150 -1.00 12.68 10.66
C GLU A 150 -2.03 13.08 9.59
N LEU A 151 -3.25 12.54 9.64
CA LEU A 151 -4.26 12.73 8.59
C LEU A 151 -4.57 14.19 8.27
N VAL A 152 -4.64 15.06 9.29
CA VAL A 152 -5.03 16.47 9.10
C VAL A 152 -4.04 17.19 8.19
N LYS A 153 -2.74 17.06 8.48
CA LYS A 153 -1.66 17.66 7.68
C LYS A 153 -1.52 16.98 6.32
N THR A 154 -1.69 15.66 6.26
CA THR A 154 -1.51 14.88 5.04
C THR A 154 -2.56 15.21 3.98
N LYS A 155 -3.80 15.53 4.37
CA LYS A 155 -4.87 15.94 3.45
C LYS A 155 -4.58 17.22 2.67
N GLU A 156 -3.66 18.05 3.15
CA GLU A 156 -3.21 19.24 2.41
C GLU A 156 -2.27 18.87 1.26
N LEU A 157 -1.63 17.70 1.35
CA LEU A 157 -0.66 17.23 0.36
C LEU A 157 -1.23 16.21 -0.63
N PHE A 158 -2.08 15.30 -0.16
CA PHE A 158 -2.57 14.16 -0.93
C PHE A 158 -4.09 13.99 -0.83
N GLU A 159 -4.72 13.67 -1.95
CA GLU A 159 -6.12 13.22 -2.00
C GLU A 159 -6.25 11.72 -1.72
N LEU A 160 -5.26 10.93 -2.17
CA LEU A 160 -5.22 9.49 -1.96
C LEU A 160 -4.41 9.16 -0.70
N ILE A 161 -5.11 8.77 0.35
CA ILE A 161 -4.52 8.42 1.64
C ILE A 161 -5.09 7.08 2.09
N VAL A 162 -4.22 6.15 2.45
CA VAL A 162 -4.60 4.88 3.05
C VAL A 162 -4.12 4.83 4.49
N THR A 163 -5.03 4.59 5.42
CA THR A 163 -4.72 4.52 6.86
C THR A 163 -4.70 3.07 7.31
N PRO A 164 -3.56 2.57 7.81
CA PRO A 164 -3.44 1.21 8.35
C PRO A 164 -3.96 1.11 9.77
N GLY A 165 -4.08 -0.13 10.27
CA GLY A 165 -4.33 -0.38 11.69
C GLY A 165 -5.75 -0.16 12.16
N ILE A 166 -6.73 -0.07 11.27
CA ILE A 166 -8.14 0.00 11.65
C ILE A 166 -8.58 -1.36 12.18
N ARG A 167 -9.04 -1.39 13.45
CA ARG A 167 -9.50 -2.59 14.15
C ARG A 167 -10.88 -2.38 14.73
N LEU A 168 -11.63 -3.45 14.90
CA LEU A 168 -12.86 -3.44 15.70
C LEU A 168 -12.51 -3.39 17.19
N LYS A 169 -13.38 -2.78 18.01
CA LYS A 169 -13.12 -2.51 19.44
C LYS A 169 -12.73 -3.73 20.30
N ASN A 170 -12.94 -4.96 19.80
CA ASN A 170 -12.70 -6.20 20.53
C ASN A 170 -11.61 -7.09 19.89
N ASP A 171 -10.87 -6.58 18.90
CA ASP A 171 -9.77 -7.33 18.32
C ASP A 171 -8.49 -7.08 19.11
N ASP A 172 -7.92 -8.12 19.70
CA ASP A 172 -6.59 -8.08 20.30
C ASP A 172 -5.56 -7.82 19.20
N SER A 173 -4.83 -6.72 19.34
CA SER A 173 -3.75 -6.38 18.43
C SER A 173 -2.55 -7.29 18.70
N HIS A 174 -2.12 -8.08 17.73
CA HIS A 174 -0.89 -8.86 17.75
C HIS A 174 0.31 -8.10 17.12
N ASP A 175 0.28 -6.75 17.14
CA ASP A 175 1.39 -5.90 16.66
C ASP A 175 2.09 -5.17 17.82
#